data_f07f3fe394277238758a022b3a7b271c
#
_entry.id   f07f3fe394277238758a022b3a7b271c
#
_cell.length_a   1.000
_cell.length_b   1.000
_cell.length_c   1.000
_cell.angle_alpha   90.00
_cell.angle_beta   90.00
_cell.angle_gamma   90.00
#
_symmetry.space_group_name_H-M   'P 1'
#
loop_
_entity.id
_entity.type
_entity.pdbx_description
1 polymer ?
#
loop_
_entity_poly.entity_id
_entity_poly.type
_entity_poly.pdbx_seq_one_letter_code
_entity_poly.pdbx_strand_id
1 'polypeptide(L)'
;MKNLWGGKLILKGILDAEDAKIAASSGADAIVVSNHGGRQLDGAVSSIRALPEIVDVTNNKIEVWVDGGIRSGQDVLRALALGARATLIGRAYAYGLGALGEAGVQLALELIEKELDVTLALCGLRDVKDASPAILRPG
;
A
#
# COMPACT_ATOMS: atom_id res chain seq x y z
N MET A 1 -17.32 17.10 -2.92
CA MET A 1 -15.92 17.35 -2.50
C MET A 1 -14.99 17.49 -3.69
N LYS A 2 -14.87 16.50 -4.58
CA LYS A 2 -13.95 16.57 -5.75
C LYS A 2 -14.23 17.79 -6.66
N ASN A 3 -15.48 18.09 -6.96
CA ASN A 3 -15.87 19.24 -7.79
C ASN A 3 -15.51 20.63 -7.17
N LEU A 4 -15.41 20.68 -5.84
CA LEU A 4 -15.01 21.91 -5.13
C LEU A 4 -13.48 22.03 -5.06
N TRP A 5 -12.80 20.89 -4.94
CA TRP A 5 -11.34 20.82 -4.84
C TRP A 5 -10.65 21.01 -6.19
N GLY A 6 -11.22 20.44 -7.25
CA GLY A 6 -10.68 20.49 -8.61
C GLY A 6 -9.44 19.60 -8.85
N GLY A 7 -8.94 18.92 -7.81
CA GLY A 7 -7.75 18.07 -7.87
C GLY A 7 -8.08 16.59 -7.70
N LYS A 8 -7.05 15.78 -7.49
CA LYS A 8 -7.16 14.35 -7.23
C LYS A 8 -7.72 14.08 -5.83
N LEU A 9 -8.67 13.15 -5.75
CA LEU A 9 -9.29 12.73 -4.50
C LEU A 9 -8.90 11.28 -4.17
N ILE A 10 -8.30 11.10 -3.01
CA ILE A 10 -7.90 9.78 -2.50
C ILE A 10 -8.69 9.53 -1.21
N LEU A 11 -9.42 8.41 -1.17
CA LEU A 11 -10.16 7.98 0.02
C LEU A 11 -9.32 6.98 0.82
N LYS A 12 -9.06 7.28 2.09
CA LYS A 12 -8.20 6.46 2.94
C LYS A 12 -8.98 5.84 4.09
N GLY A 13 -8.61 4.61 4.47
CA GLY A 13 -9.24 3.89 5.58
C GLY A 13 -10.25 2.85 5.11
N ILE A 14 -10.21 2.46 3.85
CA ILE A 14 -11.10 1.45 3.28
C ILE A 14 -10.58 0.05 3.67
N LEU A 15 -11.44 -0.75 4.30
CA LEU A 15 -11.14 -2.14 4.70
C LEU A 15 -12.25 -3.12 4.29
N ASP A 16 -13.38 -2.61 3.85
CA ASP A 16 -14.55 -3.38 3.45
C ASP A 16 -14.74 -3.36 1.94
N ALA A 17 -15.14 -4.50 1.36
CA ALA A 17 -15.31 -4.66 -0.08
C ALA A 17 -16.47 -3.82 -0.64
N GLU A 18 -17.56 -3.67 0.10
CA GLU A 18 -18.71 -2.87 -0.34
C GLU A 18 -18.37 -1.37 -0.32
N ASP A 19 -17.65 -0.91 0.72
CA ASP A 19 -17.14 0.45 0.78
C ASP A 19 -16.17 0.74 -0.39
N ALA A 20 -15.34 -0.24 -0.77
CA ALA A 20 -14.46 -0.12 -1.93
C ALA A 20 -15.23 0.03 -3.25
N LYS A 21 -16.32 -0.73 -3.45
CA LYS A 21 -17.20 -0.58 -4.62
C LYS A 21 -17.87 0.81 -4.67
N ILE A 22 -18.34 1.29 -3.53
CA ILE A 22 -18.93 2.63 -3.41
C ILE A 22 -17.86 3.69 -3.73
N ALA A 23 -16.66 3.56 -3.18
CA ALA A 23 -15.56 4.46 -3.45
C ALA A 23 -15.19 4.49 -4.93
N ALA A 24 -15.11 3.34 -5.60
CA ALA A 24 -14.82 3.23 -7.03
C ALA A 24 -15.89 3.92 -7.92
N SER A 25 -17.13 4.00 -7.44
CA SER A 25 -18.23 4.70 -8.15
C SER A 25 -18.41 6.16 -7.74
N SER A 26 -17.75 6.63 -6.68
CA SER A 26 -17.90 7.99 -6.14
C SER A 26 -17.15 9.07 -6.91
N GLY A 27 -16.31 8.69 -7.89
CA GLY A 27 -15.44 9.59 -8.63
C GLY A 27 -14.10 9.87 -7.93
N ALA A 28 -13.74 9.15 -6.88
CA ALA A 28 -12.39 9.17 -6.32
C ALA A 28 -11.37 8.64 -7.33
N ASP A 29 -10.13 9.11 -7.25
CA ASP A 29 -9.04 8.70 -8.15
C ASP A 29 -8.28 7.49 -7.61
N ALA A 30 -8.20 7.36 -6.29
CA ALA A 30 -7.58 6.22 -5.62
C ALA A 30 -8.24 5.95 -4.27
N ILE A 31 -8.06 4.75 -3.78
CA ILE A 31 -8.34 4.37 -2.40
C ILE A 31 -7.08 3.88 -1.71
N VAL A 32 -7.01 4.05 -0.39
CA VAL A 32 -5.97 3.46 0.43
C VAL A 32 -6.60 2.44 1.37
N VAL A 33 -6.26 1.17 1.17
CA VAL A 33 -6.58 0.09 2.09
C VAL A 33 -5.78 0.29 3.36
N SER A 34 -6.46 0.60 4.46
CA SER A 34 -5.79 1.08 5.66
C SER A 34 -6.62 0.86 6.92
N ASN A 35 -6.02 0.23 7.93
CA ASN A 35 -6.55 0.18 9.29
C ASN A 35 -5.96 1.27 10.21
N HIS A 36 -5.39 2.34 9.63
CA HIS A 36 -4.71 3.40 10.37
C HIS A 36 -3.59 2.90 11.31
N GLY A 37 -2.93 1.78 10.94
CA GLY A 37 -1.90 1.15 11.76
C GLY A 37 -2.42 0.49 13.05
N GLY A 38 -3.71 0.14 13.07
CA GLY A 38 -4.41 -0.43 14.24
C GLY A 38 -4.69 0.59 15.37
N ARG A 39 -4.53 1.89 15.10
CA ARG A 39 -4.59 2.94 16.13
C ARG A 39 -5.98 3.50 16.37
N GLN A 40 -6.92 3.32 15.44
CA GLN A 40 -8.30 3.78 15.55
C GLN A 40 -9.19 2.71 16.17
N LEU A 41 -9.06 1.47 15.75
CA LEU A 41 -9.81 0.34 16.25
C LEU A 41 -8.87 -0.85 16.42
N ASP A 42 -8.65 -1.28 17.65
CA ASP A 42 -7.91 -2.49 17.96
C ASP A 42 -8.71 -3.73 17.48
N GLY A 43 -7.98 -4.73 16.98
CA GLY A 43 -8.61 -5.93 16.41
C GLY A 43 -9.17 -5.77 14.99
N ALA A 44 -9.07 -4.57 14.37
CA ALA A 44 -9.41 -4.40 12.95
C ALA A 44 -8.55 -5.33 12.07
N VAL A 45 -9.13 -5.80 10.96
CA VAL A 45 -8.40 -6.62 9.99
C VAL A 45 -7.13 -5.91 9.51
N SER A 46 -6.05 -6.67 9.29
CA SER A 46 -4.84 -6.07 8.73
C SER A 46 -5.04 -5.67 7.28
N SER A 47 -4.47 -4.53 6.89
CA SER A 47 -4.63 -3.98 5.53
C SER A 47 -4.19 -4.97 4.46
N ILE A 48 -3.11 -5.70 4.68
CA ILE A 48 -2.62 -6.70 3.72
C ILE A 48 -3.58 -7.89 3.53
N ARG A 49 -4.37 -8.25 4.55
CA ARG A 49 -5.38 -9.31 4.44
C ARG A 49 -6.63 -8.84 3.70
N ALA A 50 -7.02 -7.58 3.86
CA ALA A 50 -8.16 -7.00 3.17
C ALA A 50 -7.85 -6.68 1.70
N LEU A 51 -6.57 -6.44 1.37
CA LEU A 51 -6.13 -5.96 0.06
C LEU A 51 -6.60 -6.81 -1.12
N PRO A 52 -6.46 -8.16 -1.15
CA PRO A 52 -6.83 -8.96 -2.32
C PRO A 52 -8.32 -8.84 -2.67
N GLU A 53 -9.20 -8.92 -1.67
CA GLU A 53 -10.65 -8.80 -1.87
C GLU A 53 -11.02 -7.41 -2.41
N ILE A 54 -10.40 -6.36 -1.88
CA ILE A 54 -10.62 -4.98 -2.32
C ILE A 54 -10.14 -4.77 -3.76
N VAL A 55 -8.99 -5.32 -4.12
CA VAL A 55 -8.48 -5.26 -5.50
C VAL A 55 -9.44 -5.97 -6.46
N ASP A 56 -9.93 -7.14 -6.08
CA ASP A 56 -10.86 -7.93 -6.89
C ASP A 56 -12.17 -7.17 -7.15
N VAL A 57 -12.81 -6.66 -6.11
CA VAL A 57 -14.10 -5.97 -6.25
C VAL A 57 -14.01 -4.62 -6.96
N THR A 58 -12.87 -3.94 -6.89
CA THR A 58 -12.66 -2.68 -7.61
C THR A 58 -12.42 -2.86 -9.09
N ASN A 59 -11.96 -4.05 -9.50
CA ASN A 59 -11.79 -4.47 -10.89
C ASN A 59 -11.12 -3.41 -11.77
N ASN A 60 -10.02 -2.85 -11.30
CA ASN A 60 -9.23 -1.79 -11.96
C ASN A 60 -10.00 -0.48 -12.28
N LYS A 61 -11.17 -0.26 -11.69
CA LYS A 61 -11.94 0.99 -11.89
C LYS A 61 -11.34 2.17 -11.13
N ILE A 62 -10.51 1.91 -10.13
CA ILE A 62 -9.86 2.89 -9.28
C ILE A 62 -8.49 2.35 -8.86
N GLU A 63 -7.52 3.23 -8.66
CA GLU A 63 -6.24 2.79 -8.09
C GLU A 63 -6.40 2.35 -6.63
N VAL A 64 -5.82 1.21 -6.30
CA VAL A 64 -5.79 0.67 -4.93
C VAL A 64 -4.38 0.80 -4.37
N TRP A 65 -4.23 1.58 -3.32
CA TRP A 65 -3.01 1.72 -2.55
C TRP A 65 -3.17 1.04 -1.20
N VAL A 66 -2.07 0.78 -0.51
CA VAL A 66 -2.12 0.15 0.81
C VAL A 66 -1.13 0.78 1.77
N ASP A 67 -1.53 0.89 3.04
CA ASP A 67 -0.64 1.18 4.15
C ASP A 67 -0.80 0.18 5.30
N GLY A 68 -0.01 0.37 6.33
CA GLY A 68 -0.04 -0.48 7.51
C GLY A 68 0.86 -1.70 7.39
N GLY A 69 1.95 -1.68 8.14
CA GLY A 69 2.90 -2.80 8.21
C GLY A 69 4.04 -2.75 7.18
N ILE A 70 4.06 -1.82 6.25
CA ILE A 70 5.13 -1.67 5.27
C ILE A 70 6.38 -1.13 5.98
N ARG A 71 7.45 -1.94 6.02
CA ARG A 71 8.71 -1.64 6.72
C ARG A 71 9.96 -2.01 5.94
N SER A 72 9.80 -2.79 4.87
CA SER A 72 10.89 -3.34 4.06
C SER A 72 10.52 -3.37 2.59
N GLY A 73 11.53 -3.54 1.72
CA GLY A 73 11.29 -3.76 0.29
C GLY A 73 10.50 -5.03 0.00
N GLN A 74 10.63 -6.06 0.86
CA GLN A 74 9.83 -7.28 0.75
C GLN A 74 8.35 -7.02 0.99
N ASP A 75 8.01 -6.16 1.96
CA ASP A 75 6.61 -5.81 2.23
C ASP A 75 6.01 -5.03 1.05
N VAL A 76 6.80 -4.14 0.43
CA VAL A 76 6.40 -3.44 -0.79
C VAL A 76 6.09 -4.44 -1.89
N LEU A 77 7.01 -5.37 -2.19
CA LEU A 77 6.82 -6.35 -3.26
C LEU A 77 5.60 -7.26 -3.01
N ARG A 78 5.38 -7.69 -1.76
CA ARG A 78 4.18 -8.47 -1.41
C ARG A 78 2.90 -7.70 -1.67
N ALA A 79 2.85 -6.44 -1.30
CA ALA A 79 1.68 -5.59 -1.52
C ALA A 79 1.41 -5.40 -3.03
N LEU A 80 2.45 -5.14 -3.83
CA LEU A 80 2.33 -5.04 -5.27
C LEU A 80 1.87 -6.36 -5.91
N ALA A 81 2.43 -7.48 -5.46
CA ALA A 81 2.02 -8.81 -5.92
C ALA A 81 0.56 -9.15 -5.61
N LEU A 82 -0.01 -8.57 -4.55
CA LEU A 82 -1.43 -8.68 -4.19
C LEU A 82 -2.32 -7.66 -4.90
N GLY A 83 -1.77 -6.88 -5.82
CA GLY A 83 -2.51 -5.96 -6.67
C GLY A 83 -2.55 -4.50 -6.22
N ALA A 84 -1.82 -4.12 -5.18
CA ALA A 84 -1.67 -2.70 -4.86
C ALA A 84 -0.88 -1.97 -5.95
N ARG A 85 -1.31 -0.75 -6.28
CA ARG A 85 -0.60 0.12 -7.22
C ARG A 85 0.54 0.89 -6.54
N ALA A 86 0.39 1.18 -5.25
CA ALA A 86 1.37 1.90 -4.44
C ALA A 86 1.27 1.50 -2.98
N THR A 87 2.33 1.76 -2.24
CA THR A 87 2.39 1.56 -0.78
C THR A 87 2.73 2.86 -0.07
N LEU A 88 2.23 3.01 1.17
CA LEU A 88 2.60 4.12 2.04
C LEU A 88 3.27 3.58 3.29
N ILE A 89 4.30 4.28 3.74
CA ILE A 89 5.01 3.99 4.97
C ILE A 89 4.65 4.99 6.07
N GLY A 90 4.72 4.57 7.32
CA GLY A 90 4.48 5.43 8.48
C GLY A 90 5.67 5.35 9.45
N ARG A 91 5.67 4.36 10.35
CA ARG A 91 6.69 4.24 11.40
C ARG A 91 8.12 4.12 10.87
N ALA A 92 8.32 3.53 9.70
CA ALA A 92 9.67 3.40 9.13
C ALA A 92 10.33 4.78 8.94
N TYR A 93 9.66 5.72 8.28
CA TYR A 93 10.23 7.06 8.13
C TYR A 93 10.21 7.86 9.43
N ALA A 94 9.19 7.66 10.31
CA ALA A 94 9.07 8.41 11.54
C ALA A 94 10.23 8.11 12.52
N TYR A 95 10.66 6.86 12.60
CA TYR A 95 11.86 6.51 13.37
C TYR A 95 13.13 7.10 12.75
N GLY A 96 13.26 7.08 11.43
CA GLY A 96 14.36 7.75 10.73
C GLY A 96 14.39 9.24 11.05
N LEU A 97 13.24 9.90 10.96
CA LEU A 97 13.09 11.32 11.30
C LEU A 97 13.50 11.61 12.75
N GLY A 98 13.04 10.79 13.69
CA GLY A 98 13.37 10.95 15.12
C GLY A 98 14.86 10.71 15.43
N ALA A 99 15.54 9.86 14.67
CA ALA A 99 16.93 9.54 14.91
C ALA A 99 17.90 10.54 14.26
N LEU A 100 17.69 10.94 13.00
CA LEU A 100 18.63 11.69 12.19
C LEU A 100 17.98 12.84 11.38
N GLY A 101 16.74 13.22 11.69
CA GLY A 101 16.04 14.25 10.93
C GLY A 101 15.81 13.86 9.46
N GLU A 102 16.00 14.81 8.55
CA GLU A 102 15.84 14.61 7.11
C GLU A 102 16.70 13.46 6.57
N ALA A 103 17.98 13.40 6.98
CA ALA A 103 18.89 12.34 6.57
C ALA A 103 18.39 10.94 6.98
N GLY A 104 17.72 10.82 8.13
CA GLY A 104 17.13 9.57 8.58
C GLY A 104 15.92 9.15 7.75
N VAL A 105 15.11 10.10 7.29
CA VAL A 105 14.01 9.81 6.35
C VAL A 105 14.55 9.33 5.01
N GLN A 106 15.55 10.02 4.48
CA GLN A 106 16.20 9.64 3.23
C GLN A 106 16.80 8.23 3.34
N LEU A 107 17.55 7.96 4.39
CA LEU A 107 18.13 6.63 4.63
C LEU A 107 17.05 5.53 4.72
N ALA A 108 15.93 5.78 5.39
CA ALA A 108 14.84 4.81 5.49
C ALA A 108 14.23 4.47 4.11
N LEU A 109 14.07 5.47 3.24
CA LEU A 109 13.59 5.26 1.87
C LEU A 109 14.60 4.51 1.01
N GLU A 110 15.88 4.89 1.05
CA GLU A 110 16.97 4.23 0.32
C GLU A 110 17.12 2.74 0.73
N LEU A 111 16.96 2.44 2.02
CA LEU A 111 17.01 1.06 2.51
C LEU A 111 15.86 0.23 1.95
N ILE A 112 14.62 0.76 1.99
CA ILE A 112 13.45 0.07 1.45
C ILE A 112 13.58 -0.14 -0.06
N GLU A 113 14.07 0.87 -0.80
CA GLU A 113 14.31 0.77 -2.24
C GLU A 113 15.34 -0.30 -2.57
N LYS A 114 16.48 -0.29 -1.88
CA LYS A 114 17.54 -1.29 -2.06
C LYS A 114 17.07 -2.71 -1.73
N GLU A 115 16.31 -2.89 -0.65
CA GLU A 115 15.72 -4.18 -0.31
C GLU A 115 14.71 -4.65 -1.36
N LEU A 116 13.92 -3.73 -1.92
CA LEU A 116 12.98 -4.03 -3.00
C LEU A 116 13.72 -4.53 -4.24
N ASP A 117 14.78 -3.83 -4.65
CA ASP A 117 15.59 -4.20 -5.80
C ASP A 117 16.21 -5.60 -5.65
N VAL A 118 16.83 -5.87 -4.49
CA VAL A 118 17.36 -7.20 -4.17
C VAL A 118 16.26 -8.27 -4.17
N THR A 119 15.10 -7.95 -3.62
CA THR A 119 13.97 -8.91 -3.55
C THR A 119 13.43 -9.22 -4.94
N LEU A 120 13.31 -8.23 -5.81
CA LEU A 120 12.93 -8.44 -7.22
C LEU A 120 13.90 -9.41 -7.89
N ALA A 121 15.21 -9.19 -7.75
CA ALA A 121 16.23 -10.06 -8.34
C ALA A 121 16.12 -11.51 -7.82
N LEU A 122 15.91 -11.68 -6.51
CA LEU A 122 15.74 -13.01 -5.87
C LEU A 122 14.45 -13.72 -6.30
N CYS A 123 13.42 -12.96 -6.68
CA CYS A 123 12.17 -13.49 -7.24
C CYS A 123 12.23 -13.69 -8.76
N GLY A 124 13.34 -13.38 -9.41
CA GLY A 124 13.50 -13.48 -10.87
C GLY A 124 12.74 -12.41 -11.65
N LEU A 125 12.38 -11.30 -11.01
CA LEU A 125 11.68 -10.17 -11.62
C LEU A 125 12.67 -9.06 -12.02
N ARG A 126 12.31 -8.31 -13.08
CA ARG A 126 13.10 -7.17 -13.56
C ARG A 126 12.42 -5.83 -13.35
N ASP A 127 11.10 -5.83 -13.18
CA ASP A 127 10.28 -4.63 -12.97
C ASP A 127 9.23 -4.94 -11.89
N VAL A 128 8.91 -3.97 -11.07
CA VAL A 128 7.82 -4.06 -10.09
C VAL A 128 6.46 -4.32 -10.74
N LYS A 129 6.29 -3.96 -12.01
CA LYS A 129 5.08 -4.22 -12.79
C LYS A 129 4.86 -5.70 -13.08
N ASP A 130 5.90 -6.51 -13.00
CA ASP A 130 5.84 -7.95 -13.20
C ASP A 130 5.39 -8.69 -11.92
N ALA A 131 5.25 -7.97 -10.81
CA ALA A 131 4.81 -8.53 -9.55
C ALA A 131 3.38 -9.07 -9.67
N SER A 132 3.19 -10.33 -9.29
CA SER A 132 1.90 -11.01 -9.34
C SER A 132 1.79 -12.01 -8.20
N PRO A 133 0.59 -12.51 -7.88
CA PRO A 133 0.41 -13.53 -6.84
C PRO A 133 1.26 -14.80 -7.04
N ALA A 134 1.75 -15.06 -8.26
CA ALA A 134 2.58 -16.23 -8.57
C ALA A 134 3.91 -16.28 -7.79
N ILE A 135 4.43 -15.13 -7.33
CA ILE A 135 5.64 -15.08 -6.49
C ILE A 135 5.36 -15.34 -5.02
N LEU A 136 4.08 -15.35 -4.62
CA LEU A 136 3.68 -15.60 -3.24
C LEU A 136 3.38 -17.08 -3.04
N ARG A 137 3.88 -17.66 -1.95
CA ARG A 137 3.46 -19.00 -1.55
C ARG A 137 2.28 -18.87 -0.58
N PRO A 138 1.21 -19.64 -0.75
CA PRO A 138 0.18 -19.77 0.27
C PRO A 138 0.83 -20.22 1.59
N GLY A 139 0.54 -19.51 2.69
CA GLY A 139 0.96 -19.87 4.04
C GLY A 139 0.15 -21.04 4.58
#